data_346d69f41dcc5636202910103fd92207
#
_entry.id   346d69f41dcc5636202910103fd92207
#
_cell.length_a   1.000
_cell.length_b   1.000
_cell.length_c   1.000
_cell.angle_alpha   90.00
_cell.angle_beta   90.00
_cell.angle_gamma   90.00
#
_symmetry.space_group_name_H-M   'P 1'
#
loop_
_entity.id
_entity.type
_entity.pdbx_description
1 polymer ?
#
loop_
_entity_poly.entity_id
_entity_poly.type
_entity_poly.pdbx_seq_one_letter_code
_entity_poly.pdbx_strand_id
1 'polypeptide(L)'
;MSRLHPSEERAALEESVRRWCEDRATVAAEPRFVAERWREIAGFGWLAAVLEESAGGLGLSPSHASVIAEALAPAASLEPFAAQLALGGWVLARARGGVARDALLETWLAGESLVALADGDPAAPPWTSRPAFRGRRVGGDLLLDGEAPLALDGMLASHCLLVVADEREAKALYVLPAAALERVAREALDGRAHASIRCAGLAAPDDARLEFEAGTDAVLAEAAWLHALCSAAESVGLLRAMLRASVVYL
;
A
#
# COMPACT_ATOMS: atom_id res chain seq x y z
N MET A 1 -14.39 -7.08 31.28
CA MET A 1 -13.71 -6.89 30.00
C MET A 1 -12.25 -7.26 30.19
N SER A 2 -11.82 -8.41 29.69
CA SER A 2 -10.43 -8.86 29.78
C SER A 2 -9.59 -7.94 28.92
N ARG A 3 -8.62 -7.23 29.51
CA ARG A 3 -7.58 -6.56 28.75
C ARG A 3 -6.73 -7.64 28.11
N LEU A 4 -6.81 -7.77 26.80
CA LEU A 4 -5.83 -8.55 26.05
C LEU A 4 -4.46 -7.92 26.34
N HIS A 5 -3.65 -8.57 27.15
CA HIS A 5 -2.27 -8.14 27.28
C HIS A 5 -1.59 -8.32 25.92
N PRO A 6 -0.85 -7.30 25.41
CA PRO A 6 -0.03 -7.48 24.22
C PRO A 6 0.91 -8.67 24.44
N SER A 7 1.10 -9.51 23.43
CA SER A 7 2.15 -10.51 23.48
C SER A 7 3.51 -9.81 23.67
N GLU A 8 4.49 -10.50 24.25
CA GLU A 8 5.86 -9.97 24.39
C GLU A 8 6.44 -9.54 23.04
N GLU A 9 6.11 -10.27 21.98
CA GLU A 9 6.50 -9.94 20.59
C GLU A 9 5.94 -8.61 20.12
N ARG A 10 4.66 -8.36 20.40
CA ARG A 10 4.01 -7.07 20.04
C ARG A 10 4.63 -5.91 20.80
N ALA A 11 4.92 -6.08 22.08
CA ALA A 11 5.57 -5.05 22.89
C ALA A 11 7.01 -4.77 22.41
N ALA A 12 7.76 -5.79 22.05
CA ALA A 12 9.09 -5.63 21.48
C ALA A 12 9.07 -4.91 20.12
N LEU A 13 8.08 -5.26 19.27
CA LEU A 13 7.88 -4.61 17.98
C LEU A 13 7.52 -3.12 18.14
N GLU A 14 6.54 -2.81 19.01
CA GLU A 14 6.16 -1.44 19.33
C GLU A 14 7.36 -0.61 19.82
N GLU A 15 8.13 -1.15 20.74
CA GLU A 15 9.32 -0.50 21.28
C GLU A 15 10.39 -0.26 20.21
N SER A 16 10.59 -1.21 19.28
CA SER A 16 11.53 -1.06 18.17
C SER A 16 11.12 0.10 17.24
N VAL A 17 9.85 0.16 16.87
CA VAL A 17 9.31 1.24 16.01
C VAL A 17 9.40 2.58 16.73
N ARG A 18 9.01 2.65 18.00
CA ARG A 18 9.04 3.86 18.81
C ARG A 18 10.47 4.46 18.89
N ARG A 19 11.48 3.63 19.17
CA ARG A 19 12.89 4.08 19.20
C ARG A 19 13.33 4.64 17.85
N TRP A 20 12.99 3.95 16.76
CA TRP A 20 13.31 4.45 15.42
C TRP A 20 12.69 5.82 15.17
N CYS A 21 11.44 6.05 15.60
CA CYS A 21 10.77 7.34 15.49
C CYS A 21 11.42 8.43 16.35
N GLU A 22 11.81 8.11 17.60
CA GLU A 22 12.44 9.06 18.53
C GLU A 22 13.79 9.57 18.01
N ASP A 23 14.61 8.68 17.46
CA ASP A 23 15.90 9.03 16.86
C ASP A 23 15.78 9.99 15.69
N ARG A 24 14.57 10.11 15.07
CA ARG A 24 14.30 10.89 13.86
C ARG A 24 13.37 12.07 14.04
N ALA A 25 12.76 12.21 15.21
CA ALA A 25 11.79 13.28 15.52
C ALA A 25 12.40 14.70 15.43
N THR A 26 13.73 14.83 15.42
CA THR A 26 14.44 16.13 15.42
C THR A 26 14.70 16.68 14.00
N VAL A 27 14.33 15.99 12.92
CA VAL A 27 14.83 16.28 11.56
C VAL A 27 13.80 16.91 10.61
N ALA A 28 12.52 16.97 10.96
CA ALA A 28 11.50 17.38 9.99
C ALA A 28 11.23 18.88 9.97
N ALA A 29 12.01 19.63 9.19
CA ALA A 29 11.65 21.01 8.82
C ALA A 29 10.45 21.07 7.85
N GLU A 30 10.27 20.03 7.04
CA GLU A 30 9.09 19.86 6.16
C GLU A 30 8.71 18.37 6.05
N PRO A 31 7.42 18.04 6.19
CA PRO A 31 6.96 16.67 5.98
C PRO A 31 7.10 16.30 4.49
N ARG A 32 7.92 15.31 4.19
CA ARG A 32 8.09 14.76 2.83
C ARG A 32 8.49 13.30 2.90
N PHE A 33 8.19 12.57 1.85
CA PHE A 33 8.71 11.20 1.67
C PHE A 33 10.25 11.24 1.59
N VAL A 34 10.91 10.32 2.32
CA VAL A 34 12.36 10.16 2.32
C VAL A 34 12.71 8.71 2.01
N ALA A 35 13.31 8.48 0.84
CA ALA A 35 13.59 7.14 0.35
C ALA A 35 14.52 6.33 1.27
N GLU A 36 15.46 6.99 1.96
CA GLU A 36 16.35 6.34 2.92
C GLU A 36 15.58 5.80 4.13
N ARG A 37 14.65 6.59 4.68
CA ARG A 37 13.77 6.15 5.78
C ARG A 37 12.88 4.99 5.35
N TRP A 38 12.38 5.04 4.10
CA TRP A 38 11.60 3.95 3.54
C TRP A 38 12.38 2.65 3.47
N ARG A 39 13.65 2.70 2.99
CA ARG A 39 14.53 1.52 2.98
C ARG A 39 14.87 1.01 4.38
N GLU A 40 14.99 1.89 5.38
CA GLU A 40 15.16 1.47 6.77
C GLU A 40 13.95 0.71 7.29
N ILE A 41 12.72 1.21 7.03
CA ILE A 41 11.45 0.54 7.37
C ILE A 41 11.40 -0.86 6.73
N ALA A 42 11.79 -0.98 5.45
CA ALA A 42 11.93 -2.24 4.77
C ALA A 42 12.99 -3.16 5.42
N GLY A 43 14.17 -2.62 5.71
CA GLY A 43 15.30 -3.33 6.31
C GLY A 43 15.01 -3.90 7.69
N PHE A 44 14.10 -3.30 8.46
CA PHE A 44 13.59 -3.87 9.71
C PHE A 44 12.57 -5.00 9.50
N GLY A 45 12.18 -5.29 8.26
CA GLY A 45 11.15 -6.28 7.94
C GLY A 45 9.72 -5.83 8.24
N TRP A 46 9.48 -4.55 8.56
CA TRP A 46 8.15 -4.07 8.93
C TRP A 46 7.18 -4.13 7.76
N LEU A 47 7.65 -3.92 6.52
CA LEU A 47 6.84 -4.09 5.31
C LEU A 47 6.40 -5.54 5.09
N ALA A 48 7.24 -6.48 5.48
CA ALA A 48 7.03 -7.90 5.30
C ALA A 48 6.34 -8.58 6.50
N ALA A 49 6.08 -7.84 7.58
CA ALA A 49 5.68 -8.39 8.88
C ALA A 49 4.50 -9.37 8.79
N VAL A 50 3.47 -9.05 8.03
CA VAL A 50 2.23 -9.84 7.94
C VAL A 50 2.09 -10.64 6.64
N LEU A 51 3.08 -10.57 5.75
CA LEU A 51 3.11 -11.40 4.56
C LEU A 51 3.49 -12.84 4.92
N GLU A 52 3.06 -13.81 4.11
CA GLU A 52 3.43 -15.20 4.28
C GLU A 52 4.93 -15.41 4.10
N GLU A 53 5.52 -16.37 4.81
CA GLU A 53 6.95 -16.73 4.70
C GLU A 53 7.32 -17.13 3.26
N SER A 54 6.40 -17.80 2.55
CA SER A 54 6.53 -18.18 1.15
C SER A 54 6.70 -16.99 0.20
N ALA A 55 6.26 -15.81 0.61
CA ALA A 55 6.38 -14.54 -0.12
C ALA A 55 7.50 -13.63 0.46
N GLY A 56 8.39 -14.18 1.29
CA GLY A 56 9.46 -13.42 1.95
C GLY A 56 9.00 -12.64 3.19
N GLY A 57 7.82 -12.93 3.71
CA GLY A 57 7.26 -12.31 4.91
C GLY A 57 7.66 -12.98 6.22
N LEU A 58 7.18 -12.43 7.33
CA LEU A 58 7.41 -12.97 8.68
C LEU A 58 6.21 -13.80 9.19
N GLY A 59 5.12 -13.91 8.43
CA GLY A 59 3.94 -14.68 8.80
C GLY A 59 3.21 -14.19 10.05
N LEU A 60 3.44 -12.95 10.49
CA LEU A 60 2.79 -12.40 11.66
C LEU A 60 1.31 -12.08 11.40
N SER A 61 0.51 -11.99 12.44
CA SER A 61 -0.91 -11.66 12.30
C SER A 61 -1.13 -10.19 11.90
N PRO A 62 -2.25 -9.82 11.25
CA PRO A 62 -2.58 -8.44 10.89
C PRO A 62 -2.53 -7.44 12.06
N SER A 63 -2.72 -7.93 13.30
CA SER A 63 -2.58 -7.09 14.50
C SER A 63 -1.15 -6.55 14.72
N HIS A 64 -0.12 -7.16 14.14
CA HIS A 64 1.24 -6.62 14.19
C HIS A 64 1.41 -5.45 13.23
N ALA A 65 0.75 -5.47 12.06
CA ALA A 65 0.72 -4.32 11.16
C ALA A 65 0.09 -3.09 11.84
N SER A 66 -0.99 -3.28 12.63
CA SER A 66 -1.60 -2.17 13.36
C SER A 66 -0.69 -1.60 14.45
N VAL A 67 0.12 -2.43 15.12
CA VAL A 67 1.12 -1.95 16.09
C VAL A 67 2.18 -1.09 15.41
N ILE A 68 2.69 -1.54 14.26
CA ILE A 68 3.68 -0.76 13.49
C ILE A 68 3.07 0.57 13.03
N ALA A 69 1.87 0.54 12.44
CA ALA A 69 1.18 1.73 11.95
C ALA A 69 0.92 2.75 13.06
N GLU A 70 0.43 2.30 14.23
CA GLU A 70 0.20 3.14 15.39
C GLU A 70 1.49 3.78 15.92
N ALA A 71 2.57 3.00 15.99
CA ALA A 71 3.85 3.45 16.51
C ALA A 71 4.62 4.38 15.54
N LEU A 72 4.43 4.23 14.22
CA LEU A 72 5.00 5.13 13.21
C LEU A 72 4.30 6.50 13.16
N ALA A 73 3.01 6.55 13.42
CA ALA A 73 2.19 7.76 13.26
C ALA A 73 2.69 9.01 14.01
N PRO A 74 3.18 8.93 15.27
CA PRO A 74 3.71 10.09 15.98
C PRO A 74 4.89 10.80 15.31
N ALA A 75 5.63 10.10 14.44
CA ALA A 75 6.72 10.71 13.67
C ALA A 75 6.21 11.67 12.59
N ALA A 76 4.90 11.73 12.35
CA ALA A 76 4.26 12.50 11.28
C ALA A 76 4.97 12.30 9.91
N SER A 77 5.44 11.09 9.70
CA SER A 77 6.22 10.67 8.55
C SER A 77 5.29 10.46 7.35
N LEU A 78 5.73 10.88 6.16
CA LEU A 78 4.97 10.66 4.92
C LEU A 78 5.34 9.34 4.21
N GLU A 79 6.10 8.49 4.85
CA GLU A 79 6.34 7.12 4.37
C GLU A 79 5.02 6.35 4.34
N PRO A 80 4.62 5.81 3.18
CA PRO A 80 3.26 5.31 2.95
C PRO A 80 3.03 3.89 3.48
N PHE A 81 3.32 3.64 4.76
CA PHE A 81 3.32 2.29 5.34
C PHE A 81 2.01 1.54 5.11
N ALA A 82 0.87 2.13 5.50
CA ALA A 82 -0.43 1.45 5.42
C ALA A 82 -0.83 1.11 3.97
N ALA A 83 -0.67 2.06 3.04
CA ALA A 83 -1.01 1.86 1.64
C ALA A 83 -0.07 0.84 0.98
N GLN A 84 1.25 0.96 1.23
CA GLN A 84 2.23 0.04 0.64
C GLN A 84 2.09 -1.38 1.16
N LEU A 85 1.92 -1.55 2.48
CA LEU A 85 1.72 -2.87 3.04
C LEU A 85 0.45 -3.54 2.48
N ALA A 86 -0.69 -2.83 2.55
CA ALA A 86 -1.99 -3.43 2.26
C ALA A 86 -2.32 -3.44 0.76
N LEU A 87 -2.18 -2.31 0.07
CA LEU A 87 -2.61 -2.17 -1.32
C LEU A 87 -1.52 -2.54 -2.33
N GLY A 88 -0.25 -2.56 -1.90
CA GLY A 88 0.89 -2.99 -2.69
C GLY A 88 1.34 -4.40 -2.33
N GLY A 89 2.07 -4.55 -1.24
CA GLY A 89 2.74 -5.79 -0.84
C GLY A 89 1.81 -6.97 -0.60
N TRP A 90 0.69 -6.76 0.11
CA TRP A 90 -0.30 -7.81 0.33
C TRP A 90 -0.86 -8.36 -0.98
N VAL A 91 -1.21 -7.47 -1.91
CA VAL A 91 -1.74 -7.87 -3.23
C VAL A 91 -0.69 -8.63 -4.03
N LEU A 92 0.55 -8.13 -4.09
CA LEU A 92 1.65 -8.83 -4.77
C LEU A 92 1.94 -10.19 -4.16
N ALA A 93 1.97 -10.29 -2.83
CA ALA A 93 2.26 -11.54 -2.12
C ALA A 93 1.19 -12.62 -2.35
N ARG A 94 -0.08 -12.22 -2.55
CA ARG A 94 -1.21 -13.13 -2.83
C ARG A 94 -1.33 -13.52 -4.30
N ALA A 95 -0.65 -12.82 -5.21
CA ALA A 95 -0.63 -13.19 -6.60
C ALA A 95 0.21 -14.46 -6.83
N ARG A 96 -0.21 -15.30 -7.79
CA ARG A 96 0.60 -16.44 -8.22
C ARG A 96 1.96 -15.96 -8.70
N GLY A 97 2.99 -16.78 -8.48
CA GLY A 97 4.35 -16.49 -8.90
C GLY A 97 4.46 -16.29 -10.42
N GLY A 98 5.39 -15.43 -10.81
CA GLY A 98 5.73 -15.12 -12.19
C GLY A 98 6.91 -14.15 -12.22
N VAL A 99 7.73 -14.20 -13.26
CA VAL A 99 9.04 -13.49 -13.32
C VAL A 99 8.89 -12.00 -12.99
N ALA A 100 7.95 -11.29 -13.61
CA ALA A 100 7.76 -9.86 -13.41
C ALA A 100 7.23 -9.55 -12.01
N ARG A 101 6.24 -10.33 -11.51
CA ARG A 101 5.67 -10.18 -10.17
C ARG A 101 6.71 -10.45 -9.09
N ASP A 102 7.51 -11.52 -9.24
CA ASP A 102 8.50 -11.93 -8.24
C ASP A 102 9.62 -10.89 -8.14
N ALA A 103 10.12 -10.40 -9.28
CA ALA A 103 11.11 -9.32 -9.32
C ALA A 103 10.58 -8.02 -8.67
N LEU A 104 9.31 -7.67 -8.92
CA LEU A 104 8.70 -6.49 -8.29
C LEU A 104 8.52 -6.68 -6.79
N LEU A 105 8.10 -7.86 -6.33
CA LEU A 105 7.96 -8.16 -4.90
C LEU A 105 9.31 -8.09 -4.19
N GLU A 106 10.38 -8.60 -4.79
CA GLU A 106 11.74 -8.52 -4.26
C GLU A 106 12.20 -7.08 -4.06
N THR A 107 12.08 -6.22 -5.08
CA THR A 107 12.45 -4.80 -4.97
C THR A 107 11.53 -4.03 -4.03
N TRP A 108 10.25 -4.42 -3.92
CA TRP A 108 9.32 -3.85 -2.96
C TRP A 108 9.71 -4.21 -1.52
N LEU A 109 10.05 -5.47 -1.24
CA LEU A 109 10.55 -5.93 0.07
C LEU A 109 11.84 -5.24 0.49
N ALA A 110 12.71 -4.90 -0.49
CA ALA A 110 13.92 -4.11 -0.25
C ALA A 110 13.67 -2.60 -0.03
N GLY A 111 12.42 -2.13 -0.20
CA GLY A 111 12.09 -0.70 -0.14
C GLY A 111 12.60 0.12 -1.33
N GLU A 112 12.94 -0.54 -2.42
CA GLU A 112 13.43 0.09 -3.67
C GLU A 112 12.28 0.45 -4.62
N SER A 113 11.16 -0.26 -4.51
CA SER A 113 9.96 -0.05 -5.32
C SER A 113 8.76 0.31 -4.44
N LEU A 114 7.90 1.19 -4.94
CA LEU A 114 6.58 1.46 -4.39
C LEU A 114 5.52 1.10 -5.43
N VAL A 115 4.37 0.64 -4.94
CA VAL A 115 3.27 0.18 -5.79
C VAL A 115 1.99 0.90 -5.41
N ALA A 116 1.29 1.48 -6.37
CA ALA A 116 0.00 2.15 -6.14
C ALA A 116 -1.15 1.35 -6.72
N LEU A 117 -2.22 1.18 -5.95
CA LEU A 117 -3.47 0.60 -6.45
C LEU A 117 -4.30 1.70 -7.12
N ALA A 118 -4.69 1.47 -8.37
CA ALA A 118 -5.54 2.34 -9.17
C ALA A 118 -6.91 1.69 -9.37
N ASP A 119 -7.89 2.11 -8.55
CA ASP A 119 -9.28 1.64 -8.58
C ASP A 119 -10.24 2.81 -8.86
N GLY A 120 -11.51 2.50 -9.17
CA GLY A 120 -12.45 3.43 -9.78
C GLY A 120 -13.03 4.50 -8.88
N ASP A 121 -13.36 4.17 -7.65
CA ASP A 121 -14.04 5.11 -6.76
C ASP A 121 -13.39 5.15 -5.37
N PRO A 122 -12.65 6.22 -5.08
CA PRO A 122 -11.98 6.34 -3.78
C PRO A 122 -12.95 6.51 -2.61
N ALA A 123 -14.21 6.87 -2.86
CA ALA A 123 -15.23 7.04 -1.84
C ALA A 123 -16.02 5.74 -1.58
N ALA A 124 -15.95 4.78 -2.50
CA ALA A 124 -16.61 3.48 -2.32
C ALA A 124 -15.69 2.51 -1.58
N PRO A 125 -16.26 1.59 -0.78
CA PRO A 125 -15.48 0.49 -0.27
C PRO A 125 -14.84 -0.29 -1.43
N PRO A 126 -13.55 -0.66 -1.38
CA PRO A 126 -12.83 -1.31 -2.49
C PRO A 126 -13.50 -2.58 -3.02
N TRP A 127 -14.25 -3.29 -2.17
CA TRP A 127 -15.03 -4.48 -2.55
C TRP A 127 -16.33 -4.16 -3.31
N THR A 128 -16.75 -2.91 -3.37
CA THR A 128 -17.96 -2.46 -4.07
C THR A 128 -17.64 -1.54 -5.24
N SER A 129 -16.40 -1.06 -5.36
CA SER A 129 -16.02 -0.15 -6.43
C SER A 129 -16.08 -0.82 -7.79
N ARG A 130 -16.42 -0.03 -8.80
CA ARG A 130 -16.33 -0.48 -10.19
C ARG A 130 -14.89 -0.31 -10.67
N PRO A 131 -14.38 -1.24 -11.50
CA PRO A 131 -13.07 -1.07 -12.12
C PRO A 131 -12.93 0.29 -12.81
N ALA A 132 -11.79 0.94 -12.60
CA ALA A 132 -11.46 2.22 -13.23
C ALA A 132 -11.12 2.07 -14.72
N PHE A 133 -10.68 0.88 -15.09
CA PHE A 133 -10.17 0.60 -16.44
C PHE A 133 -10.97 -0.49 -17.11
N ARG A 134 -10.98 -0.48 -18.44
CA ARG A 134 -11.57 -1.51 -19.29
C ARG A 134 -10.50 -2.09 -20.20
N GLY A 135 -10.51 -3.42 -20.33
CA GLY A 135 -9.66 -4.14 -21.27
C GLY A 135 -10.46 -4.56 -22.50
N ARG A 136 -9.92 -4.33 -23.70
CA ARG A 136 -10.47 -4.84 -24.96
C ARG A 136 -9.38 -5.49 -25.78
N ARG A 137 -9.68 -6.62 -26.44
CA ARG A 137 -8.73 -7.29 -27.31
C ARG A 137 -8.82 -6.74 -28.73
N VAL A 138 -7.66 -6.43 -29.30
CA VAL A 138 -7.52 -5.93 -30.67
C VAL A 138 -6.35 -6.65 -31.32
N GLY A 139 -6.58 -7.48 -32.35
CA GLY A 139 -5.52 -8.18 -33.06
C GLY A 139 -4.70 -9.17 -32.22
N GLY A 140 -5.21 -9.58 -31.06
CA GLY A 140 -4.49 -10.42 -30.09
C GLY A 140 -3.96 -9.67 -28.88
N ASP A 141 -3.68 -8.38 -29.00
CA ASP A 141 -3.23 -7.52 -27.89
C ASP A 141 -4.38 -7.11 -26.97
N LEU A 142 -4.13 -7.02 -25.68
CA LEU A 142 -5.04 -6.42 -24.73
C LEU A 142 -4.72 -4.92 -24.59
N LEU A 143 -5.68 -4.09 -24.99
CA LEU A 143 -5.58 -2.64 -24.84
C LEU A 143 -6.40 -2.18 -23.63
N LEU A 144 -5.80 -1.35 -22.80
CA LEU A 144 -6.41 -0.79 -21.59
C LEU A 144 -6.76 0.68 -21.80
N ASP A 145 -7.97 1.05 -21.39
CA ASP A 145 -8.49 2.41 -21.41
C ASP A 145 -9.15 2.72 -20.06
N GLY A 146 -8.95 3.91 -19.53
CA GLY A 146 -9.64 4.36 -18.32
C GLY A 146 -8.87 5.35 -17.46
N GLU A 147 -9.50 5.73 -16.35
CA GLU A 147 -8.92 6.68 -15.39
C GLU A 147 -9.35 6.32 -13.96
N ALA A 148 -8.37 6.17 -13.08
CA ALA A 148 -8.56 6.14 -11.64
C ALA A 148 -8.38 7.56 -11.09
N PRO A 149 -9.39 8.15 -10.44
CA PRO A 149 -9.34 9.55 -9.99
C PRO A 149 -8.37 9.77 -8.85
N LEU A 150 -8.09 8.73 -8.07
CA LEU A 150 -7.17 8.76 -6.94
C LEU A 150 -6.48 7.41 -6.77
N ALA A 151 -5.15 7.44 -6.79
CA ALA A 151 -4.30 6.35 -6.33
C ALA A 151 -3.40 6.89 -5.22
N LEU A 152 -3.46 6.24 -4.05
CA LEU A 152 -2.66 6.65 -2.91
C LEU A 152 -1.18 6.50 -3.25
N ASP A 153 -0.40 7.55 -2.96
CA ASP A 153 1.05 7.63 -3.22
C ASP A 153 1.45 7.36 -4.69
N GLY A 154 0.50 7.54 -5.61
CA GLY A 154 0.66 7.23 -7.04
C GLY A 154 1.78 8.00 -7.73
N MET A 155 2.18 9.18 -7.22
CA MET A 155 3.33 9.93 -7.75
C MET A 155 4.67 9.32 -7.36
N LEU A 156 4.74 8.57 -6.25
CA LEU A 156 5.95 7.88 -5.78
C LEU A 156 6.09 6.48 -6.40
N ALA A 157 5.00 5.92 -6.91
CA ALA A 157 4.97 4.55 -7.37
C ALA A 157 5.89 4.31 -8.58
N SER A 158 6.63 3.22 -8.55
CA SER A 158 7.37 2.67 -9.69
C SER A 158 6.46 1.84 -10.59
N HIS A 159 5.44 1.20 -10.00
CA HIS A 159 4.43 0.39 -10.68
C HIS A 159 3.04 0.70 -10.16
N CYS A 160 2.04 0.51 -11.00
CA CYS A 160 0.63 0.65 -10.64
C CYS A 160 -0.11 -0.66 -10.86
N LEU A 161 -0.96 -1.00 -9.90
CA LEU A 161 -1.93 -2.10 -9.99
C LEU A 161 -3.24 -1.53 -10.51
N LEU A 162 -3.60 -1.82 -11.74
CA LEU A 162 -4.82 -1.34 -12.36
C LEU A 162 -5.94 -2.35 -12.17
N VAL A 163 -7.07 -1.90 -11.61
CA VAL A 163 -8.29 -2.71 -11.51
C VAL A 163 -9.07 -2.54 -12.81
N VAL A 164 -9.11 -3.59 -13.61
CA VAL A 164 -9.64 -3.60 -14.98
C VAL A 164 -10.91 -4.46 -15.02
N ALA A 165 -11.97 -3.97 -15.67
CA ALA A 165 -13.09 -4.80 -16.10
C ALA A 165 -12.68 -5.59 -17.35
N ASP A 166 -12.76 -6.90 -17.28
CA ASP A 166 -12.62 -7.74 -18.46
C ASP A 166 -13.92 -7.73 -19.31
N GLU A 167 -13.92 -8.47 -20.42
CA GLU A 167 -15.07 -8.56 -21.34
C GLU A 167 -16.34 -9.14 -20.66
N ARG A 168 -16.20 -9.79 -19.51
CA ARG A 168 -17.29 -10.35 -18.71
C ARG A 168 -17.68 -9.49 -17.51
N GLU A 169 -17.18 -8.25 -17.45
CA GLU A 169 -17.32 -7.34 -16.32
C GLU A 169 -16.71 -7.85 -15.00
N ALA A 170 -15.91 -8.93 -15.07
CA ALA A 170 -15.17 -9.43 -13.91
C ALA A 170 -13.92 -8.58 -13.67
N LYS A 171 -13.55 -8.41 -12.40
CA LYS A 171 -12.34 -7.68 -12.05
C LYS A 171 -11.09 -8.50 -12.32
N ALA A 172 -10.13 -7.90 -12.99
CA ALA A 172 -8.78 -8.42 -13.16
C ALA A 172 -7.78 -7.35 -12.71
N LEU A 173 -6.63 -7.76 -12.21
CA LEU A 173 -5.54 -6.86 -11.81
C LEU A 173 -4.39 -6.99 -12.80
N TYR A 174 -3.90 -5.83 -13.23
CA TYR A 174 -2.73 -5.73 -14.10
C TYR A 174 -1.67 -4.87 -13.41
N VAL A 175 -0.43 -5.34 -13.38
CA VAL A 175 0.71 -4.57 -12.89
C VAL A 175 1.44 -3.95 -14.08
N LEU A 176 1.56 -2.62 -14.08
CA LEU A 176 2.23 -1.89 -15.16
C LEU A 176 3.26 -0.91 -14.59
N PRO A 177 4.38 -0.68 -15.29
CA PRO A 177 5.30 0.38 -14.94
C PRO A 177 4.59 1.73 -14.91
N ALA A 178 4.76 2.49 -13.85
CA ALA A 178 4.12 3.80 -13.69
C ALA A 178 4.55 4.80 -14.78
N ALA A 179 5.73 4.59 -15.38
CA ALA A 179 6.22 5.38 -16.50
C ALA A 179 5.41 5.20 -17.81
N ALA A 180 4.66 4.10 -17.94
CA ALA A 180 3.77 3.86 -19.08
C ALA A 180 2.40 4.54 -18.95
N LEU A 181 2.11 5.17 -17.81
CA LEU A 181 0.83 5.74 -17.44
C LEU A 181 0.90 7.27 -17.35
N GLU A 182 -0.18 7.93 -17.72
CA GLU A 182 -0.36 9.35 -17.44
C GLU A 182 -0.72 9.51 -15.96
N ARG A 183 0.09 10.26 -15.21
CA ARG A 183 -0.10 10.52 -13.79
C ARG A 183 -0.18 12.02 -13.53
N VAL A 184 -1.21 12.44 -12.83
CA VAL A 184 -1.39 13.85 -12.45
C VAL A 184 -1.47 13.92 -10.93
N ALA A 185 -0.59 14.71 -10.33
CA ALA A 185 -0.55 14.88 -8.87
C ALA A 185 -1.91 15.36 -8.34
N ARG A 186 -2.33 14.81 -7.21
CA ARG A 186 -3.53 15.18 -6.47
C ARG A 186 -3.12 15.67 -5.09
N GLU A 187 -3.38 16.94 -4.85
CA GLU A 187 -3.15 17.53 -3.54
C GLU A 187 -4.18 16.99 -2.54
N ALA A 188 -3.70 16.57 -1.38
CA ALA A 188 -4.50 16.11 -0.26
C ALA A 188 -4.04 16.78 1.03
N LEU A 189 -4.92 16.82 2.04
CA LEU A 189 -4.64 17.47 3.32
C LEU A 189 -3.50 16.80 4.11
N ASP A 190 -3.25 15.53 3.84
CA ASP A 190 -2.20 14.74 4.49
C ASP A 190 -0.79 15.02 3.92
N GLY A 191 -0.68 15.78 2.85
CA GLY A 191 0.60 16.11 2.19
C GLY A 191 1.26 14.95 1.45
N ARG A 192 0.57 13.80 1.30
CA ARG A 192 1.08 12.64 0.57
C ARG A 192 1.03 12.83 -0.95
N ALA A 193 1.87 12.10 -1.66
CA ALA A 193 2.06 12.24 -3.11
C ALA A 193 1.06 11.38 -3.92
N HIS A 194 -0.23 11.67 -3.77
CA HIS A 194 -1.29 10.98 -4.50
C HIS A 194 -1.33 11.37 -5.98
N ALA A 195 -1.97 10.54 -6.81
CA ALA A 195 -2.14 10.81 -8.24
C ALA A 195 -3.52 10.37 -8.75
N SER A 196 -4.03 11.02 -9.79
CA SER A 196 -4.91 10.33 -10.73
C SER A 196 -4.05 9.59 -11.76
N ILE A 197 -4.55 8.44 -12.20
CA ILE A 197 -3.84 7.55 -13.14
C ILE A 197 -4.73 7.30 -14.33
N ARG A 198 -4.20 7.55 -15.54
CA ARG A 198 -4.93 7.40 -16.79
C ARG A 198 -4.13 6.60 -17.80
N CYS A 199 -4.83 5.81 -18.61
CA CYS A 199 -4.30 5.27 -19.86
C CYS A 199 -5.34 5.34 -20.98
N ALA A 200 -4.86 5.38 -22.22
CA ALA A 200 -5.70 5.39 -23.41
C ALA A 200 -5.06 4.50 -24.48
N GLY A 201 -5.69 3.35 -24.77
CA GLY A 201 -5.19 2.37 -25.71
C GLY A 201 -3.83 1.78 -25.33
N LEU A 202 -3.51 1.67 -24.05
CA LEU A 202 -2.25 1.13 -23.58
C LEU A 202 -2.23 -0.39 -23.73
N ALA A 203 -1.27 -0.91 -24.50
CA ALA A 203 -1.08 -2.35 -24.63
C ALA A 203 -0.54 -2.93 -23.30
N ALA A 204 -1.27 -3.87 -22.73
CA ALA A 204 -0.83 -4.61 -21.54
C ALA A 204 -0.11 -5.90 -21.97
N PRO A 205 1.15 -6.14 -21.52
CA PRO A 205 1.82 -7.41 -21.72
C PRO A 205 1.00 -8.56 -21.10
N ASP A 206 1.11 -9.76 -21.68
CA ASP A 206 0.38 -10.93 -21.19
C ASP A 206 0.77 -11.31 -19.75
N ASP A 207 2.02 -11.09 -19.37
CA ASP A 207 2.58 -11.34 -18.04
C ASP A 207 2.28 -10.23 -17.01
N ALA A 208 1.66 -9.12 -17.45
CA ALA A 208 1.22 -8.06 -16.54
C ALA A 208 0.00 -8.43 -15.71
N ARG A 209 -0.77 -9.44 -16.12
CA ARG A 209 -1.95 -9.90 -15.39
C ARG A 209 -1.55 -10.67 -14.14
N LEU A 210 -2.09 -10.23 -12.99
CA LEU A 210 -1.94 -10.96 -11.73
C LEU A 210 -3.07 -11.97 -11.57
N GLU A 211 -2.70 -13.21 -11.27
CA GLU A 211 -3.62 -14.31 -11.03
C GLU A 211 -3.67 -14.63 -9.53
N PHE A 212 -4.87 -14.88 -9.00
CA PHE A 212 -5.10 -15.16 -7.58
C PHE A 212 -5.89 -16.46 -7.40
N GLU A 213 -5.48 -17.28 -6.45
CA GLU A 213 -6.20 -18.52 -6.13
C GLU A 213 -7.59 -18.22 -5.53
N ALA A 214 -7.65 -17.25 -4.62
CA ALA A 214 -8.90 -16.82 -3.98
C ALA A 214 -9.78 -15.92 -4.89
N GLY A 215 -9.26 -15.50 -6.06
CA GLY A 215 -9.89 -14.55 -6.95
C GLY A 215 -9.61 -13.09 -6.59
N THR A 216 -9.69 -12.22 -7.59
CA THR A 216 -9.32 -10.80 -7.49
C THR A 216 -10.15 -10.04 -6.44
N ASP A 217 -11.47 -10.25 -6.40
CA ASP A 217 -12.35 -9.57 -5.45
C ASP A 217 -12.02 -9.91 -3.99
N ALA A 218 -11.70 -11.16 -3.71
CA ALA A 218 -11.35 -11.59 -2.35
C ALA A 218 -10.05 -10.92 -1.89
N VAL A 219 -9.02 -10.90 -2.74
CA VAL A 219 -7.74 -10.28 -2.42
C VAL A 219 -7.86 -8.76 -2.26
N LEU A 220 -8.64 -8.09 -3.10
CA LEU A 220 -8.92 -6.66 -2.95
C LEU A 220 -9.67 -6.36 -1.64
N ALA A 221 -10.63 -7.20 -1.26
CA ALA A 221 -11.35 -7.04 0.01
C ALA A 221 -10.41 -7.22 1.21
N GLU A 222 -9.54 -8.24 1.21
CA GLU A 222 -8.52 -8.44 2.25
C GLU A 222 -7.56 -7.24 2.34
N ALA A 223 -7.07 -6.75 1.20
CA ALA A 223 -6.20 -5.58 1.13
C ALA A 223 -6.88 -4.33 1.71
N ALA A 224 -8.14 -4.11 1.39
CA ALA A 224 -8.94 -3.01 1.92
C ALA A 224 -9.11 -3.09 3.43
N TRP A 225 -9.39 -4.28 3.97
CA TRP A 225 -9.49 -4.50 5.41
C TRP A 225 -8.16 -4.24 6.11
N LEU A 226 -7.05 -4.72 5.56
CA LEU A 226 -5.73 -4.48 6.13
C LEU A 226 -5.38 -2.98 6.09
N HIS A 227 -5.69 -2.30 4.98
CA HIS A 227 -5.49 -0.86 4.86
C HIS A 227 -6.32 -0.08 5.90
N ALA A 228 -7.61 -0.42 6.04
CA ALA A 228 -8.49 0.21 7.04
C ALA A 228 -7.99 -0.02 8.48
N LEU A 229 -7.51 -1.23 8.79
CA LEU A 229 -6.92 -1.55 10.09
C LEU A 229 -5.69 -0.68 10.39
N CYS A 230 -4.76 -0.58 9.44
CA CYS A 230 -3.55 0.23 9.60
C CYS A 230 -3.89 1.72 9.70
N SER A 231 -4.81 2.24 8.87
CA SER A 231 -5.24 3.65 8.91
C SER A 231 -5.94 4.02 10.22
N ALA A 232 -6.75 3.11 10.77
CA ALA A 232 -7.35 3.30 12.10
C ALA A 232 -6.27 3.34 13.19
N ALA A 233 -5.27 2.47 13.12
CA ALA A 233 -4.15 2.45 14.06
C ALA A 233 -3.28 3.71 13.94
N GLU A 234 -2.95 4.17 12.72
CA GLU A 234 -2.28 5.47 12.48
C GLU A 234 -3.07 6.61 13.15
N SER A 235 -4.40 6.64 13.00
CA SER A 235 -5.24 7.66 13.62
C SER A 235 -5.14 7.64 15.14
N VAL A 236 -5.10 6.47 15.77
CA VAL A 236 -4.91 6.33 17.23
C VAL A 236 -3.53 6.86 17.64
N GLY A 237 -2.48 6.52 16.90
CA GLY A 237 -1.11 7.01 17.16
C GLY A 237 -1.01 8.53 17.08
N LEU A 238 -1.60 9.13 16.04
CA LEU A 238 -1.65 10.60 15.88
C LEU A 238 -2.43 11.26 17.02
N LEU A 239 -3.60 10.74 17.39
CA LEU A 239 -4.40 11.28 18.50
C LEU A 239 -3.65 11.23 19.84
N ARG A 240 -2.90 10.16 20.10
CA ARG A 240 -2.02 10.05 21.27
C ARG A 240 -0.91 11.10 21.26
N ALA A 241 -0.28 11.32 20.11
CA ALA A 241 0.75 12.35 19.97
C ALA A 241 0.19 13.75 20.20
N MET A 242 -0.97 14.06 19.61
CA MET A 242 -1.65 15.34 19.80
C MET A 242 -2.05 15.57 21.27
N LEU A 243 -2.59 14.54 21.94
CA LEU A 243 -2.94 14.63 23.37
C LEU A 243 -1.71 14.92 24.22
N ARG A 244 -0.60 14.20 24.00
CA ARG A 244 0.66 14.42 24.71
C ARG A 244 1.17 15.86 24.53
N ALA A 245 1.18 16.35 23.28
CA ALA A 245 1.58 17.72 22.97
C ALA A 245 0.68 18.75 23.69
N SER A 246 -0.63 18.52 23.70
CA SER A 246 -1.59 19.42 24.37
C SER A 246 -1.37 19.47 25.89
N VAL A 247 -1.08 18.32 26.53
CA VAL A 247 -0.83 18.26 28.00
C VAL A 247 0.47 18.97 28.38
N VAL A 248 1.48 18.97 27.50
CA VAL A 248 2.74 19.69 27.77
C VAL A 248 2.57 21.22 27.68
N TYR A 249 1.54 21.69 26.94
CA TYR A 249 1.22 23.10 26.77
C TYR A 249 0.39 23.70 27.92
N LEU A 250 -0.21 22.87 28.77
CA LEU A 250 -1.01 23.26 29.93
C LEU A 250 -0.18 23.33 31.22
#